data_8fc77e8311368419b71f86669e6392a4
#
_entry.id   8fc77e8311368419b71f86669e6392a4
#
_cell.length_a   1.000
_cell.length_b   1.000
_cell.length_c   1.000
_cell.angle_alpha   90.00
_cell.angle_beta   90.00
_cell.angle_gamma   90.00
#
_symmetry.space_group_name_H-M   'P 1'
#
loop_
_entity.id
_entity.type
_entity.pdbx_description
1 polymer ?
#
loop_
_entity_poly.entity_id
_entity_poly.type
_entity_poly.pdbx_seq_one_letter_code
_entity_poly.pdbx_strand_id
1 'polypeptide(L)'
;MLHIAERQGALLPSDADARARAIAWMFAALSTIEPPILEFANAKLLEGDRPWAGERLPLVADRVRARLAQLVARLGKADWLDGGFSAGDLMMVSVLLRLRPSGLLDEFPGLVSYVARGEARPAYKRAFAAQLAVNTRP
;
A
#
# COMPACT_ATOMS: atom_id res chain seq x y z
N MET A 1 3.99 -0.65 -14.84
CA MET A 1 3.00 0.38 -14.44
C MET A 1 3.23 1.70 -15.17
N LEU A 2 4.42 2.32 -15.13
CA LEU A 2 4.69 3.63 -15.80
C LEU A 2 4.28 3.65 -17.27
N HIS A 3 4.73 2.67 -18.07
CA HIS A 3 4.37 2.56 -19.48
C HIS A 3 2.84 2.53 -19.72
N ILE A 4 2.09 1.81 -18.88
CA ILE A 4 0.62 1.77 -18.98
C ILE A 4 0.02 3.12 -18.62
N ALA A 5 0.51 3.76 -17.56
CA ALA A 5 0.02 5.05 -17.09
C ALA A 5 0.28 6.16 -18.16
N GLU A 6 1.42 6.10 -18.86
CA GLU A 6 1.75 7.01 -19.95
C GLU A 6 0.80 6.87 -21.14
N ARG A 7 0.50 5.64 -21.54
CA ARG A 7 -0.39 5.37 -22.67
C ARG A 7 -1.86 5.71 -22.39
N GLN A 8 -2.29 5.56 -21.14
CA GLN A 8 -3.69 5.77 -20.77
C GLN A 8 -3.97 7.19 -20.24
N GLY A 9 -2.94 7.98 -19.94
CA GLY A 9 -3.07 9.36 -19.47
C GLY A 9 -3.81 9.56 -18.13
N ALA A 10 -4.14 8.48 -17.40
CA ALA A 10 -5.08 8.52 -16.30
C ALA A 10 -4.45 8.46 -14.89
N LEU A 11 -3.21 8.01 -14.76
CA LEU A 11 -2.56 7.74 -13.48
C LEU A 11 -1.34 8.62 -13.20
N LEU A 12 -0.90 9.37 -14.20
CA LEU A 12 0.21 10.31 -14.06
C LEU A 12 -0.28 11.71 -14.45
N PRO A 13 -0.07 12.72 -13.60
CA PRO A 13 -0.35 14.11 -13.94
C PRO A 13 0.42 14.55 -15.20
N SER A 14 -0.14 15.51 -15.94
CA SER A 14 0.51 16.12 -17.09
C SER A 14 1.59 17.15 -16.69
N ASP A 15 1.41 17.78 -15.53
CA ASP A 15 2.43 18.67 -14.96
C ASP A 15 3.67 17.89 -14.57
N ALA A 16 4.85 18.38 -14.93
CA ALA A 16 6.12 17.68 -14.78
C ALA A 16 6.48 17.43 -13.29
N ASP A 17 6.25 18.39 -12.43
CA ASP A 17 6.57 18.28 -11.01
C ASP A 17 5.59 17.35 -10.29
N ALA A 18 4.30 17.48 -10.57
CA ALA A 18 3.30 16.57 -10.04
C ALA A 18 3.52 15.13 -10.52
N ARG A 19 3.94 14.95 -11.79
CA ARG A 19 4.32 13.66 -12.35
C ARG A 19 5.53 13.06 -11.61
N ALA A 20 6.56 13.85 -11.38
CA ALA A 20 7.75 13.43 -10.63
C ALA A 20 7.38 13.00 -9.20
N ARG A 21 6.50 13.74 -8.51
CA ARG A 21 6.01 13.38 -7.17
C ARG A 21 5.19 12.10 -7.18
N ALA A 22 4.32 11.90 -8.16
CA ALA A 22 3.56 10.65 -8.30
C ALA A 22 4.48 9.44 -8.50
N ILE A 23 5.55 9.57 -9.29
CA ILE A 23 6.57 8.54 -9.47
C ILE A 23 7.35 8.31 -8.16
N ALA A 24 7.74 9.38 -7.46
CA ALA A 24 8.41 9.26 -6.17
C ALA A 24 7.56 8.48 -5.15
N TRP A 25 6.24 8.69 -5.14
CA TRP A 25 5.32 7.94 -4.29
C TRP A 25 5.22 6.45 -4.67
N MET A 26 5.33 6.10 -5.96
CA MET A 26 5.43 4.69 -6.36
C MET A 26 6.68 4.02 -5.77
N PHE A 27 7.82 4.70 -5.85
CA PHE A 27 9.06 4.21 -5.25
C PHE A 27 8.98 4.15 -3.72
N ALA A 28 8.40 5.16 -3.07
CA ALA A 28 8.23 5.18 -1.62
C ALA A 28 7.35 4.01 -1.15
N ALA A 29 6.30 3.65 -1.88
CA ALA A 29 5.48 2.48 -1.58
C ALA A 29 6.32 1.19 -1.57
N LEU A 30 7.15 0.98 -2.61
CA LEU A 30 7.90 -0.26 -2.81
C LEU A 30 9.21 -0.34 -2.00
N SER A 31 9.88 0.80 -1.77
CA SER A 31 11.20 0.83 -1.14
C SER A 31 11.19 1.25 0.32
N THR A 32 10.12 1.86 0.79
CA THR A 32 10.04 2.41 2.16
C THR A 32 8.92 1.77 2.99
N ILE A 33 7.75 1.57 2.39
CA ILE A 33 6.58 1.03 3.10
C ILE A 33 6.52 -0.50 2.98
N GLU A 34 6.72 -1.06 1.80
CA GLU A 34 6.62 -2.51 1.57
C GLU A 34 7.67 -3.35 2.33
N PRO A 35 8.98 -2.97 2.39
CA PRO A 35 9.97 -3.84 3.01
C PRO A 35 9.70 -4.21 4.47
N PRO A 36 9.36 -3.29 5.39
CA PRO A 36 9.02 -3.66 6.76
C PRO A 36 7.73 -4.51 6.84
N ILE A 37 6.79 -4.34 5.91
CA ILE A 37 5.58 -5.17 5.83
C ILE A 37 5.93 -6.61 5.45
N LEU A 38 6.83 -6.79 4.48
CA LEU A 38 7.32 -8.12 4.09
C LEU A 38 8.15 -8.76 5.21
N GLU A 39 9.00 -7.98 5.88
CA GLU A 39 9.77 -8.48 7.03
C GLU A 39 8.83 -8.97 8.14
N PHE A 40 7.78 -8.21 8.45
CA PHE A 40 6.77 -8.61 9.43
C PHE A 40 6.01 -9.88 8.99
N ALA A 41 5.61 -9.96 7.72
CA ALA A 41 4.93 -11.13 7.20
C ALA A 41 5.82 -12.39 7.27
N ASN A 42 7.10 -12.28 6.91
CA ASN A 42 8.07 -13.35 7.01
C ASN A 42 8.28 -13.78 8.47
N ALA A 43 8.46 -12.85 9.40
CA ALA A 43 8.59 -13.15 10.82
C ALA A 43 7.38 -13.91 11.38
N LYS A 44 6.17 -13.54 10.93
CA LYS A 44 4.93 -14.19 11.37
C LYS A 44 4.72 -15.56 10.73
N LEU A 45 4.97 -15.70 9.42
CA LEU A 45 4.56 -16.87 8.64
C LEU A 45 5.66 -17.94 8.54
N LEU A 46 6.92 -17.52 8.48
CA LEU A 46 8.06 -18.42 8.22
C LEU A 46 8.94 -18.63 9.44
N GLU A 47 8.91 -17.71 10.40
CA GLU A 47 9.80 -17.74 11.56
C GLU A 47 9.06 -17.99 12.88
N GLY A 48 7.73 -18.18 12.83
CA GLY A 48 6.86 -18.30 14.00
C GLY A 48 7.23 -19.42 14.98
N ASP A 49 7.83 -20.51 14.47
CA ASP A 49 8.26 -21.67 15.28
C ASP A 49 9.70 -21.53 15.81
N ARG A 50 10.38 -20.41 15.57
CA ARG A 50 11.75 -20.20 16.03
C ARG A 50 11.79 -19.76 17.49
N PRO A 51 12.82 -20.18 18.27
CA PRO A 51 12.93 -19.82 19.70
C PRO A 51 12.89 -18.32 19.98
N TRP A 52 13.37 -17.51 19.03
CA TRP A 52 13.45 -16.05 19.11
C TRP A 52 12.24 -15.31 18.51
N ALA A 53 11.23 -16.04 17.99
CA ALA A 53 10.08 -15.45 17.30
C ALA A 53 9.31 -14.46 18.19
N GLY A 54 9.14 -14.80 19.49
CA GLY A 54 8.45 -13.96 20.45
C GLY A 54 9.10 -12.60 20.68
N GLU A 55 10.43 -12.52 20.59
CA GLU A 55 11.17 -11.26 20.74
C GLU A 55 11.20 -10.48 19.40
N ARG A 56 11.33 -11.19 18.27
CA ARG A 56 11.47 -10.57 16.96
C ARG A 56 10.17 -9.94 16.45
N LEU A 57 9.03 -10.64 16.63
CA LEU A 57 7.76 -10.20 16.05
C LEU A 57 7.32 -8.79 16.51
N PRO A 58 7.41 -8.43 17.80
CA PRO A 58 7.14 -7.06 18.25
C PRO A 58 8.05 -6.03 17.58
N LEU A 59 9.34 -6.32 17.46
CA LEU A 59 10.31 -5.38 16.87
C LEU A 59 10.00 -5.05 15.40
N VAL A 60 9.66 -6.08 14.60
CA VAL A 60 9.30 -5.84 13.19
C VAL A 60 7.92 -5.20 13.06
N ALA A 61 6.97 -5.50 13.97
CA ALA A 61 5.68 -4.81 14.01
C ALA A 61 5.84 -3.32 14.30
N ASP A 62 6.73 -2.94 15.22
CA ASP A 62 6.99 -1.55 15.55
C ASP A 62 7.65 -0.79 14.40
N ARG A 63 8.48 -1.44 13.59
CA ARG A 63 9.00 -0.86 12.34
C ARG A 63 7.88 -0.56 11.35
N VAL A 64 6.90 -1.45 11.21
CA VAL A 64 5.71 -1.20 10.38
C VAL A 64 4.95 0.01 10.94
N ARG A 65 4.64 0.03 12.24
CA ARG A 65 3.91 1.15 12.89
C ARG A 65 4.62 2.49 12.66
N ALA A 66 5.93 2.53 12.80
CA ALA A 66 6.71 3.75 12.58
C ALA A 66 6.55 4.27 11.15
N ARG A 67 6.55 3.40 10.14
CA ARG A 67 6.34 3.80 8.73
C ARG A 67 4.90 4.22 8.47
N LEU A 68 3.93 3.53 9.04
CA LEU A 68 2.51 3.90 8.90
C LEU A 68 2.23 5.26 9.57
N ALA A 69 2.82 5.55 10.72
CA ALA A 69 2.70 6.85 11.38
C ALA A 69 3.25 8.00 10.51
N GLN A 70 4.41 7.79 9.86
CA GLN A 70 4.97 8.75 8.91
C GLN A 70 4.04 8.97 7.71
N LEU A 71 3.44 7.90 7.19
CA LEU A 71 2.50 7.98 6.08
C LEU A 71 1.21 8.71 6.48
N VAL A 72 0.69 8.47 7.68
CA VAL A 72 -0.46 9.23 8.25
C VAL A 72 -0.13 10.70 8.34
N ALA A 73 1.03 11.06 8.89
CA ALA A 73 1.47 12.44 9.00
C ALA A 73 1.55 13.13 7.63
N ARG A 74 2.03 12.41 6.62
CA ARG A 74 2.10 12.94 5.24
C ARG A 74 0.74 13.06 4.57
N LEU A 75 -0.15 12.09 4.74
CA LEU A 75 -1.50 12.12 4.18
C LEU A 75 -2.34 13.23 4.82
N GLY A 76 -2.22 13.42 6.14
CA GLY A 76 -2.98 14.40 6.89
C GLY A 76 -4.49 14.21 6.72
N LYS A 77 -5.17 15.27 6.28
CA LYS A 77 -6.61 15.27 5.98
C LYS A 77 -6.91 15.11 4.48
N ALA A 78 -5.89 14.90 3.64
CA ALA A 78 -6.06 14.79 2.20
C ALA A 78 -6.66 13.42 1.82
N ASP A 79 -7.36 13.40 0.71
CA ASP A 79 -7.88 12.16 0.15
C ASP A 79 -6.79 11.29 -0.48
N TRP A 80 -5.77 11.91 -1.08
CA TRP A 80 -4.68 11.29 -1.81
C TRP A 80 -3.34 11.93 -1.46
N LEU A 81 -2.24 11.22 -1.74
CA LEU A 81 -0.89 11.62 -1.33
C LEU A 81 -0.40 12.93 -1.95
N ASP A 82 -0.89 13.28 -3.15
CA ASP A 82 -0.48 14.49 -3.87
C ASP A 82 -1.66 15.15 -4.63
N GLY A 83 -2.75 15.39 -3.92
CA GLY A 83 -3.94 16.06 -4.48
C GLY A 83 -4.90 15.09 -5.16
N GLY A 84 -4.66 14.69 -6.39
CA GLY A 84 -5.48 13.73 -7.14
C GLY A 84 -4.97 12.30 -7.04
N PHE A 85 -5.86 11.32 -7.29
CA PHE A 85 -5.44 9.90 -7.36
C PHE A 85 -4.43 9.67 -8.47
N SER A 86 -3.30 9.06 -8.12
CA SER A 86 -2.18 8.81 -9.03
C SER A 86 -1.69 7.36 -8.98
N ALA A 87 -0.69 7.04 -9.82
CA ALA A 87 0.02 5.78 -9.76
C ALA A 87 0.70 5.54 -8.40
N GLY A 88 1.08 6.61 -7.70
CA GLY A 88 1.61 6.55 -6.33
C GLY A 88 0.58 5.99 -5.36
N ASP A 89 -0.65 6.51 -5.40
CA ASP A 89 -1.75 6.03 -4.55
C ASP A 89 -2.14 4.60 -4.88
N LEU A 90 -2.20 4.25 -6.17
CA LEU A 90 -2.50 2.88 -6.59
C LEU A 90 -1.49 1.88 -6.00
N MET A 91 -0.20 2.21 -6.06
CA MET A 91 0.86 1.37 -5.50
C MET A 91 0.78 1.33 -3.98
N MET A 92 0.59 2.46 -3.33
CA MET A 92 0.49 2.56 -1.87
C MET A 92 -0.70 1.75 -1.33
N VAL A 93 -1.88 1.89 -1.91
CA VAL A 93 -3.06 1.09 -1.55
C VAL A 93 -2.77 -0.40 -1.69
N SER A 94 -2.13 -0.83 -2.79
CA SER A 94 -1.78 -2.23 -3.05
C SER A 94 -0.82 -2.79 -2.00
N VAL A 95 0.13 -1.99 -1.54
CA VAL A 95 1.09 -2.37 -0.48
C VAL A 95 0.40 -2.46 0.88
N LEU A 96 -0.43 -1.47 1.24
CA LEU A 96 -1.14 -1.44 2.53
C LEU A 96 -2.15 -2.58 2.68
N LEU A 97 -2.75 -3.04 1.59
CA LEU A 97 -3.66 -4.20 1.59
C LEU A 97 -3.02 -5.48 2.12
N ARG A 98 -1.69 -5.63 2.03
CA ARG A 98 -0.94 -6.76 2.59
C ARG A 98 -1.01 -6.83 4.11
N LEU A 99 -1.30 -5.72 4.79
CA LEU A 99 -1.43 -5.66 6.26
C LEU A 99 -2.81 -6.10 6.77
N ARG A 100 -3.81 -6.19 5.90
CA ARG A 100 -5.18 -6.53 6.31
C ARG A 100 -5.29 -7.78 7.20
N PRO A 101 -4.61 -8.91 6.90
CA PRO A 101 -4.70 -10.11 7.74
C PRO A 101 -4.03 -9.98 9.11
N SER A 102 -3.27 -8.91 9.34
CA SER A 102 -2.51 -8.72 10.58
C SER A 102 -3.23 -7.87 11.63
N GLY A 103 -4.19 -7.04 11.21
CA GLY A 103 -4.83 -6.04 12.05
C GLY A 103 -3.99 -4.77 12.29
N LEU A 104 -2.71 -4.73 11.88
CA LEU A 104 -1.85 -3.55 12.09
C LEU A 104 -2.35 -2.30 11.37
N LEU A 105 -3.02 -2.46 10.23
CA LEU A 105 -3.60 -1.32 9.51
C LEU A 105 -4.73 -0.68 10.31
N ASP A 106 -5.48 -1.45 11.09
CA ASP A 106 -6.66 -0.98 11.83
C ASP A 106 -6.28 -0.01 12.96
N GLU A 107 -5.02 -0.03 13.41
CA GLU A 107 -4.47 0.93 14.36
C GLU A 107 -4.41 2.36 13.77
N PHE A 108 -4.58 2.52 12.43
CA PHE A 108 -4.46 3.78 11.70
C PHE A 108 -5.73 4.11 10.91
N PRO A 109 -6.80 4.63 11.54
CA PRO A 109 -8.10 4.86 10.88
C PRO A 109 -8.03 5.71 9.61
N GLY A 110 -7.11 6.67 9.56
CA GLY A 110 -6.85 7.47 8.36
C GLY A 110 -6.38 6.65 7.16
N LEU A 111 -5.52 5.65 7.40
CA LEU A 111 -5.05 4.75 6.35
C LEU A 111 -6.11 3.70 5.99
N VAL A 112 -6.92 3.25 6.94
CA VAL A 112 -8.08 2.40 6.66
C VAL A 112 -9.03 3.10 5.69
N SER A 113 -9.35 4.37 5.97
CA SER A 113 -10.21 5.19 5.11
C SER A 113 -9.58 5.44 3.72
N TYR A 114 -8.26 5.68 3.68
CA TYR A 114 -7.50 5.85 2.44
C TYR A 114 -7.55 4.59 1.57
N VAL A 115 -7.29 3.42 2.15
CA VAL A 115 -7.37 2.12 1.44
C VAL A 115 -8.79 1.87 0.95
N ALA A 116 -9.80 2.05 1.80
CA ALA A 116 -11.20 1.86 1.42
C ALA A 116 -11.60 2.75 0.24
N ARG A 117 -11.12 4.00 0.20
CA ARG A 117 -11.34 4.92 -0.92
C ARG A 117 -10.70 4.41 -2.20
N GLY A 118 -9.49 3.84 -2.13
CA GLY A 118 -8.81 3.19 -3.26
C GLY A 118 -9.61 2.02 -3.82
N GLU A 119 -10.10 1.14 -2.94
CA GLU A 119 -10.90 -0.04 -3.30
C GLU A 119 -12.30 0.32 -3.84
N ALA A 120 -12.86 1.44 -3.39
CA ALA A 120 -14.16 1.93 -3.87
C ALA A 120 -14.12 2.35 -5.35
N ARG A 121 -12.93 2.59 -5.93
CA ARG A 121 -12.78 3.02 -7.32
C ARG A 121 -13.32 1.97 -8.30
N PRO A 122 -14.10 2.38 -9.31
CA PRO A 122 -14.67 1.42 -10.28
C PRO A 122 -13.62 0.58 -11.00
N ALA A 123 -12.44 1.14 -11.29
CA ALA A 123 -11.36 0.40 -11.93
C ALA A 123 -10.80 -0.72 -11.03
N TYR A 124 -10.65 -0.46 -9.72
CA TYR A 124 -10.23 -1.48 -8.77
C TYR A 124 -11.25 -2.62 -8.71
N LYS A 125 -12.53 -2.30 -8.57
CA LYS A 125 -13.61 -3.31 -8.50
C LYS A 125 -13.64 -4.20 -9.74
N ARG A 126 -13.49 -3.61 -10.93
CA ARG A 126 -13.44 -4.39 -12.18
C ARG A 126 -12.21 -5.30 -12.24
N ALA A 127 -11.04 -4.78 -11.89
CA ALA A 127 -9.78 -5.55 -11.91
C ALA A 127 -9.83 -6.71 -10.90
N PHE A 128 -10.31 -6.44 -9.67
CA PHE A 128 -10.45 -7.45 -8.63
C PHE A 128 -11.43 -8.56 -9.03
N ALA A 129 -12.60 -8.20 -9.58
CA ALA A 129 -13.58 -9.17 -10.06
C ALA A 129 -13.02 -10.04 -11.20
N ALA A 130 -12.27 -9.45 -12.14
CA ALA A 130 -11.63 -10.19 -13.23
C ALA A 130 -10.58 -11.19 -12.71
N GLN A 131 -9.76 -10.76 -11.73
CA GLN A 131 -8.75 -11.63 -11.11
C GLN A 131 -9.39 -12.78 -10.31
N LEU A 132 -10.44 -12.48 -9.55
CA LEU A 132 -11.18 -13.49 -8.79
C LEU A 132 -11.77 -14.56 -9.72
N ALA A 133 -12.36 -14.16 -10.83
CA ALA A 133 -12.95 -15.07 -11.81
C ALA A 133 -11.93 -16.05 -12.43
N VAL A 134 -10.66 -15.67 -12.53
CA VAL A 134 -9.58 -16.57 -12.99
C VAL A 134 -9.21 -17.58 -11.89
N ASN A 135 -9.13 -17.13 -10.64
CA ASN A 135 -8.70 -17.96 -9.50
C ASN A 135 -9.79 -18.94 -9.02
N THR A 136 -11.05 -18.71 -9.38
CA THR A 136 -12.18 -19.57 -9.00
C THR A 136 -12.63 -20.53 -10.11
N ARG A 137 -11.91 -20.58 -11.25
CA ARG A 137 -12.15 -21.60 -12.26
C ARG A 137 -11.68 -22.96 -11.74
N PRO A 138 -12.55 -23.99 -11.83
CA PRO A 138 -12.21 -25.37 -11.44
C PRO A 138 -11.07 -25.93 -12.26
#